data_db3dacbe963cb6aa8c56dcab6f0ddcbd
#
_entry.id   db3dacbe963cb6aa8c56dcab6f0ddcbd
#
_cell.length_a   1.000
_cell.length_b   1.000
_cell.length_c   1.000
_cell.angle_alpha   90.00
_cell.angle_beta   90.00
_cell.angle_gamma   90.00
#
_symmetry.space_group_name_H-M   'P 1'
#
loop_
_entity.id
_entity.type
_entity.pdbx_description
1 polymer ?
#
loop_
_entity_poly.entity_id
_entity_poly.type
_entity_poly.pdbx_seq_one_letter_code
_entity_poly.pdbx_strand_id
1 'polypeptide(L)'
;AGGRGLAAGRVALALGNFPPRGLPLGSPSFVRGPRHVPDAWAPGALDRVPEEAPVLLVGTSLTAIDVAIALQERGHAGPVYAVSRRGLVPNPYRPDVISPPYPRFVSPGDPEAARISRLFRRVREEAARAGGRGRDWHGVVEALRPEVQGLWASLPEAERRRFLRHVQPY
;
A
#
# COMPACT_ATOMS: atom_id res chain seq x y z
N ALA A 1 31.79 18.37 -20.22
CA ALA A 1 31.05 18.44 -18.97
C ALA A 1 31.89 17.81 -17.88
N GLY A 2 32.44 18.63 -16.98
CA GLY A 2 33.28 18.16 -15.86
C GLY A 2 32.39 17.66 -14.73
N GLY A 3 32.33 16.35 -14.55
CA GLY A 3 31.69 15.75 -13.39
C GLY A 3 32.52 16.00 -12.13
N ARG A 4 31.86 16.43 -11.04
CA ARG A 4 32.47 16.49 -9.72
C ARG A 4 32.40 15.08 -9.10
N GLY A 5 33.56 14.51 -8.80
CA GLY A 5 33.63 13.27 -8.04
C GLY A 5 33.50 13.53 -6.53
N LEU A 6 32.71 12.73 -5.85
CA LEU A 6 32.60 12.73 -4.39
C LEU A 6 33.12 11.38 -3.88
N ALA A 7 34.02 11.40 -2.90
CA ALA A 7 34.45 10.20 -2.19
C ALA A 7 33.59 10.03 -0.96
N ALA A 8 32.96 8.86 -0.79
CA ALA A 8 32.11 8.55 0.36
C ALA A 8 32.35 7.12 0.83
N GLY A 9 32.39 6.90 2.15
CA GLY A 9 32.52 5.55 2.73
C GLY A 9 31.23 4.74 2.65
N ARG A 10 30.06 5.39 2.50
CA ARG A 10 28.75 4.78 2.30
C ARG A 10 27.91 5.65 1.40
N VAL A 11 27.10 5.04 0.56
CA VAL A 11 26.17 5.72 -0.35
C VAL A 11 24.76 5.16 -0.13
N ALA A 12 23.79 6.05 0.07
CA ALA A 12 22.38 5.71 0.08
C ALA A 12 21.74 6.16 -1.23
N LEU A 13 21.15 5.25 -1.99
CA LEU A 13 20.41 5.56 -3.21
C LEU A 13 18.93 5.77 -2.86
N ALA A 14 18.50 7.04 -2.81
CA ALA A 14 17.13 7.44 -2.56
C ALA A 14 16.52 8.00 -3.86
N LEU A 15 16.23 7.12 -4.80
CA LEU A 15 15.85 7.46 -6.19
C LEU A 15 14.38 7.89 -6.34
N GLY A 16 13.60 7.91 -5.24
CA GLY A 16 12.18 8.17 -5.29
C GLY A 16 11.37 7.03 -5.93
N ASN A 17 10.15 7.34 -6.31
CA ASN A 17 9.29 6.39 -7.02
C ASN A 17 9.52 6.50 -8.54
N PHE A 18 9.52 5.35 -9.20
CA PHE A 18 9.48 5.32 -10.67
C PHE A 18 8.09 5.70 -11.16
N PRO A 19 7.98 6.25 -12.38
CA PRO A 19 6.68 6.48 -13.00
C PRO A 19 5.83 5.22 -13.00
N PRO A 20 4.50 5.33 -12.83
CA PRO A 20 3.62 4.18 -12.80
C PRO A 20 3.68 3.41 -14.11
N ARG A 21 3.70 2.09 -14.02
CA ARG A 21 3.58 1.23 -15.19
C ARG A 21 2.14 1.29 -15.70
N GLY A 22 1.97 1.62 -16.98
CA GLY A 22 0.66 1.64 -17.61
C GLY A 22 -0.07 0.30 -17.47
N LEU A 23 -1.38 0.36 -17.30
CA LEU A 23 -2.22 -0.83 -17.28
C LEU A 23 -2.24 -1.48 -18.68
N PRO A 24 -2.30 -2.82 -18.77
CA PRO A 24 -2.43 -3.54 -20.04
C PRO A 24 -3.88 -3.41 -20.58
N LEU A 25 -4.25 -2.19 -20.94
CA LEU A 25 -5.56 -1.90 -21.50
C LEU A 25 -5.54 -2.22 -23.00
N GLY A 26 -6.55 -2.94 -23.47
CA GLY A 26 -6.62 -3.43 -24.85
C GLY A 26 -6.80 -2.34 -25.93
N SER A 27 -6.93 -1.07 -25.56
CA SER A 27 -7.11 0.04 -26.51
C SER A 27 -5.96 1.05 -26.43
N PRO A 28 -4.99 1.00 -27.36
CA PRO A 28 -3.90 1.97 -27.41
C PRO A 28 -4.36 3.43 -27.59
N SER A 29 -5.49 3.64 -28.27
CA SER A 29 -6.07 4.98 -28.49
C SER A 29 -6.58 5.58 -27.18
N PHE A 30 -7.20 4.77 -26.32
CA PHE A 30 -7.63 5.21 -25.00
C PHE A 30 -6.43 5.58 -24.11
N VAL A 31 -5.41 4.72 -24.07
CA VAL A 31 -4.21 4.92 -23.24
C VAL A 31 -3.48 6.23 -23.58
N ARG A 32 -3.48 6.61 -24.86
CA ARG A 32 -2.90 7.88 -25.34
C ARG A 32 -3.88 9.05 -25.37
N GLY A 33 -5.14 8.78 -25.07
CA GLY A 33 -6.20 9.79 -25.11
C GLY A 33 -6.19 10.75 -23.92
N PRO A 34 -6.83 11.92 -24.06
CA PRO A 34 -6.85 12.95 -23.02
C PRO A 34 -7.63 12.53 -21.76
N ARG A 35 -8.46 11.49 -21.86
CA ARG A 35 -9.25 10.95 -20.72
C ARG A 35 -8.50 9.95 -19.87
N HIS A 36 -7.27 9.59 -20.23
CA HIS A 36 -6.45 8.68 -19.44
C HIS A 36 -5.36 9.48 -18.70
N VAL A 37 -5.38 9.38 -17.38
CA VAL A 37 -4.37 9.96 -16.48
C VAL A 37 -3.52 8.81 -15.93
N PRO A 38 -2.36 8.51 -16.53
CA PRO A 38 -1.52 7.37 -16.12
C PRO A 38 -0.82 7.59 -14.79
N ASP A 39 -0.55 8.84 -14.43
CA ASP A 39 0.11 9.24 -13.20
C ASP A 39 -0.66 10.42 -12.59
N ALA A 40 -1.42 10.14 -11.53
CA ALA A 40 -2.21 11.15 -10.85
C ALA A 40 -1.36 12.18 -10.08
N TRP A 41 -0.09 11.85 -9.82
CA TRP A 41 0.85 12.73 -9.10
C TRP A 41 1.74 13.55 -10.03
N ALA A 42 1.65 13.34 -11.32
CA ALA A 42 2.37 14.21 -12.26
C ALA A 42 1.86 15.65 -12.13
N PRO A 43 2.75 16.66 -12.25
CA PRO A 43 2.35 18.07 -12.16
C PRO A 43 1.20 18.38 -13.12
N GLY A 44 0.12 18.95 -12.60
CA GLY A 44 -1.07 19.32 -13.38
C GLY A 44 -1.91 18.14 -13.90
N ALA A 45 -1.67 16.92 -13.46
CA ALA A 45 -2.40 15.74 -13.93
C ALA A 45 -3.91 15.83 -13.64
N LEU A 46 -4.26 16.27 -12.45
CA LEU A 46 -5.66 16.40 -12.02
C LEU A 46 -6.32 17.70 -12.53
N ASP A 47 -5.56 18.69 -12.98
CA ASP A 47 -6.10 19.94 -13.53
C ASP A 47 -6.83 19.70 -14.87
N ARG A 48 -6.59 18.55 -15.50
CA ARG A 48 -7.27 18.15 -16.74
C ARG A 48 -8.62 17.51 -16.52
N VAL A 49 -8.96 17.19 -15.29
CA VAL A 49 -10.24 16.54 -14.97
C VAL A 49 -11.33 17.62 -14.87
N PRO A 50 -12.34 17.62 -15.75
CA PRO A 50 -13.43 18.58 -15.63
C PRO A 50 -14.19 18.38 -14.32
N GLU A 51 -14.68 19.48 -13.73
CA GLU A 51 -15.29 19.48 -12.41
C GLU A 51 -16.50 18.53 -12.28
N GLU A 52 -17.28 18.38 -13.33
CA GLU A 52 -18.51 17.55 -13.32
C GLU A 52 -18.35 16.19 -14.02
N ALA A 53 -17.17 15.91 -14.57
CA ALA A 53 -16.97 14.68 -15.34
C ALA A 53 -16.96 13.45 -14.43
N PRO A 54 -17.57 12.31 -14.83
CA PRO A 54 -17.41 11.08 -14.08
C PRO A 54 -15.94 10.60 -14.14
N VAL A 55 -15.39 10.28 -12.97
CA VAL A 55 -14.01 9.78 -12.82
C VAL A 55 -14.03 8.31 -12.43
N LEU A 56 -13.20 7.50 -13.08
CA LEU A 56 -12.96 6.11 -12.71
C LEU A 56 -11.53 5.95 -12.19
N LEU A 57 -11.40 5.60 -10.92
CA LEU A 57 -10.14 5.21 -10.29
C LEU A 57 -9.93 3.71 -10.44
N VAL A 58 -8.81 3.31 -11.02
CA VAL A 58 -8.43 1.90 -11.13
C VAL A 58 -7.48 1.54 -9.99
N GLY A 59 -8.04 0.92 -8.98
CA GLY A 59 -7.45 0.65 -7.68
C GLY A 59 -8.31 1.25 -6.58
N THR A 60 -8.27 0.65 -5.38
CA THR A 60 -9.05 1.08 -4.21
C THR A 60 -8.17 1.20 -2.97
N SER A 61 -6.85 1.32 -3.15
CA SER A 61 -5.89 1.49 -2.06
C SER A 61 -5.77 2.97 -1.65
N LEU A 62 -4.85 3.27 -0.72
CA LEU A 62 -4.65 4.61 -0.17
C LEU A 62 -4.46 5.67 -1.25
N THR A 63 -3.72 5.38 -2.32
CA THR A 63 -3.56 6.31 -3.45
C THR A 63 -4.89 6.71 -4.09
N ALA A 64 -5.86 5.78 -4.19
CA ALA A 64 -7.18 6.12 -4.72
C ALA A 64 -7.95 7.06 -3.79
N ILE A 65 -7.80 6.87 -2.48
CA ILE A 65 -8.39 7.76 -1.47
C ILE A 65 -7.75 9.14 -1.57
N ASP A 66 -6.42 9.21 -1.63
CA ASP A 66 -5.70 10.49 -1.74
C ASP A 66 -6.10 11.25 -3.01
N VAL A 67 -6.24 10.55 -4.15
CA VAL A 67 -6.71 11.16 -5.40
C VAL A 67 -8.16 11.65 -5.29
N ALA A 68 -9.05 10.87 -4.65
CA ALA A 68 -10.43 11.28 -4.44
C ALA A 68 -10.53 12.55 -3.56
N ILE A 69 -9.73 12.61 -2.49
CA ILE A 69 -9.63 13.80 -1.64
C ILE A 69 -9.10 14.99 -2.44
N ALA A 70 -8.01 14.80 -3.20
CA ALA A 70 -7.44 15.86 -4.00
C ALA A 70 -8.40 16.41 -5.09
N LEU A 71 -9.24 15.55 -5.67
CA LEU A 71 -10.31 15.98 -6.57
C LEU A 71 -11.37 16.80 -5.83
N GLN A 72 -11.81 16.33 -4.66
CA GLN A 72 -12.79 17.05 -3.83
C GLN A 72 -12.28 18.43 -3.40
N GLU A 73 -11.02 18.53 -2.96
CA GLU A 73 -10.38 19.78 -2.56
C GLU A 73 -10.26 20.79 -3.73
N ARG A 74 -10.27 20.29 -4.97
CA ARG A 74 -10.27 21.11 -6.20
C ARG A 74 -11.67 21.49 -6.67
N GLY A 75 -12.70 21.13 -5.92
CA GLY A 75 -14.09 21.46 -6.27
C GLY A 75 -14.75 20.48 -7.24
N HIS A 76 -14.16 19.29 -7.46
CA HIS A 76 -14.78 18.29 -8.31
C HIS A 76 -16.13 17.84 -7.74
N ALA A 77 -17.19 17.99 -8.52
CA ALA A 77 -18.57 17.71 -8.15
C ALA A 77 -19.15 16.46 -8.86
N GLY A 78 -18.44 15.94 -9.87
CA GLY A 78 -18.85 14.75 -10.61
C GLY A 78 -18.68 13.46 -9.79
N PRO A 79 -19.36 12.37 -10.19
CA PRO A 79 -19.26 11.09 -9.50
C PRO A 79 -17.85 10.48 -9.66
N VAL A 80 -17.29 10.01 -8.54
CA VAL A 80 -16.01 9.28 -8.51
C VAL A 80 -16.30 7.80 -8.26
N TYR A 81 -15.96 6.97 -9.21
CA TYR A 81 -16.06 5.52 -9.12
C TYR A 81 -14.68 4.92 -8.87
N ALA A 82 -14.62 3.84 -8.08
CA ALA A 82 -13.38 3.11 -7.88
C ALA A 82 -13.59 1.62 -8.14
N VAL A 83 -12.67 0.99 -8.83
CA VAL A 83 -12.72 -0.44 -9.16
C VAL A 83 -11.42 -1.13 -8.80
N SER A 84 -11.51 -2.31 -8.21
CA SER A 84 -10.35 -3.18 -7.96
C SER A 84 -10.71 -4.64 -8.13
N ARG A 85 -9.68 -5.49 -8.24
CA ARG A 85 -9.88 -6.94 -8.45
C ARG A 85 -10.73 -7.63 -7.37
N ARG A 86 -10.76 -7.09 -6.17
CA ARG A 86 -11.46 -7.67 -5.02
C ARG A 86 -12.48 -6.74 -4.38
N GLY A 87 -12.59 -5.51 -4.86
CA GLY A 87 -13.50 -4.50 -4.29
C GLY A 87 -13.19 -4.08 -2.85
N LEU A 88 -12.00 -4.44 -2.33
CA LEU A 88 -11.62 -4.10 -0.96
C LEU A 88 -11.16 -2.63 -0.92
N VAL A 89 -11.62 -1.92 0.09
CA VAL A 89 -11.15 -0.57 0.43
C VAL A 89 -10.40 -0.62 1.77
N PRO A 90 -9.43 0.28 2.00
CA PRO A 90 -8.78 0.39 3.30
C PRO A 90 -9.79 0.71 4.39
N ASN A 91 -9.62 0.10 5.56
CA ASN A 91 -10.39 0.47 6.74
C ASN A 91 -10.01 1.89 7.18
N PRO A 92 -10.98 2.68 7.68
CA PRO A 92 -10.67 3.99 8.22
C PRO A 92 -9.72 3.85 9.42
N TYR A 93 -8.76 4.77 9.50
CA TYR A 93 -7.94 4.90 10.69
C TYR A 93 -8.80 5.45 11.84
N ARG A 94 -8.72 4.81 12.99
CA ARG A 94 -9.46 5.18 14.20
C ARG A 94 -8.50 5.69 15.27
N PRO A 95 -8.17 6.99 15.27
CA PRO A 95 -7.22 7.57 16.21
C PRO A 95 -7.73 7.60 17.66
N ASP A 96 -9.06 7.51 17.83
CA ASP A 96 -9.76 7.47 19.11
C ASP A 96 -9.63 6.12 19.83
N VAL A 97 -9.22 5.08 19.13
CA VAL A 97 -9.02 3.74 19.71
C VAL A 97 -7.57 3.61 20.17
N ILE A 98 -7.30 4.08 21.38
CA ILE A 98 -6.04 3.76 22.08
C ILE A 98 -6.13 2.31 22.55
N SER A 99 -5.70 1.40 21.71
CA SER A 99 -5.56 0.00 22.11
C SER A 99 -4.36 -0.10 23.07
N PRO A 100 -4.55 -0.67 24.27
CA PRO A 100 -3.40 -0.96 25.12
C PRO A 100 -2.41 -1.87 24.36
N PRO A 101 -1.09 -1.80 24.67
CA PRO A 101 -0.09 -2.60 23.98
C PRO A 101 -0.50 -4.08 23.93
N TYR A 102 -0.47 -4.65 22.73
CA TYR A 102 -0.71 -6.06 22.56
C TYR A 102 0.57 -6.85 22.86
N PRO A 103 0.50 -8.00 23.55
CA PRO A 103 1.69 -8.80 23.82
C PRO A 103 2.40 -9.22 22.54
N ARG A 104 3.72 -9.25 22.58
CA ARG A 104 4.51 -9.84 21.51
C ARG A 104 4.13 -11.31 21.33
N PHE A 105 3.82 -11.73 20.13
CA PHE A 105 3.33 -13.09 19.84
C PHE A 105 4.18 -13.82 18.80
N VAL A 106 5.16 -13.15 18.20
CA VAL A 106 6.07 -13.73 17.21
C VAL A 106 7.43 -13.05 17.32
N SER A 107 8.49 -13.79 16.98
CA SER A 107 9.88 -13.29 17.00
C SER A 107 10.61 -13.73 15.73
N PRO A 108 11.65 -13.00 15.31
CA PRO A 108 12.57 -13.47 14.29
C PRO A 108 13.16 -14.83 14.67
N GLY A 109 13.22 -15.77 13.71
CA GLY A 109 13.71 -17.12 13.96
C GLY A 109 12.69 -18.10 14.55
N ASP A 110 11.46 -17.65 14.85
CA ASP A 110 10.38 -18.56 15.23
C ASP A 110 10.06 -19.52 14.07
N PRO A 111 10.11 -20.84 14.28
CA PRO A 111 9.84 -21.84 13.24
C PRO A 111 8.43 -21.68 12.63
N GLU A 112 7.46 -21.22 13.42
CA GLU A 112 6.11 -20.94 12.91
C GLU A 112 6.06 -19.71 12.02
N ALA A 113 6.99 -18.76 12.19
CA ALA A 113 7.13 -17.60 11.33
C ALA A 113 7.99 -17.85 10.08
N ALA A 114 8.67 -19.01 9.99
CA ALA A 114 9.52 -19.36 8.84
C ALA A 114 8.74 -19.56 7.52
N ARG A 115 7.41 -19.59 7.57
CA ARG A 115 6.52 -19.64 6.40
C ARG A 115 5.52 -18.50 6.44
N ILE A 116 5.44 -17.74 5.35
CA ILE A 116 4.50 -16.62 5.21
C ILE A 116 3.05 -17.03 5.50
N SER A 117 2.62 -18.19 5.02
CA SER A 117 1.24 -18.66 5.26
C SER A 117 0.95 -18.93 6.74
N ARG A 118 1.93 -19.44 7.50
CA ARG A 118 1.81 -19.68 8.95
C ARG A 118 1.80 -18.36 9.70
N LEU A 119 2.72 -17.44 9.36
CA LEU A 119 2.76 -16.10 9.95
C LEU A 119 1.42 -15.39 9.79
N PHE A 120 0.84 -15.39 8.57
CA PHE A 120 -0.48 -14.78 8.35
C PHE A 120 -1.61 -15.48 9.12
N ARG A 121 -1.55 -16.79 9.22
CA ARG A 121 -2.51 -17.52 10.05
C ARG A 121 -2.41 -17.07 11.51
N ARG A 122 -1.20 -17.03 12.06
CA ARG A 122 -0.95 -16.57 13.42
C ARG A 122 -1.47 -15.15 13.67
N VAL A 123 -1.19 -14.22 12.76
CA VAL A 123 -1.71 -12.84 12.86
C VAL A 123 -3.23 -12.81 12.89
N ARG A 124 -3.91 -13.60 12.04
CA ARG A 124 -5.38 -13.68 12.03
C ARG A 124 -5.94 -14.28 13.32
N GLU A 125 -5.29 -15.31 13.84
CA GLU A 125 -5.69 -15.95 15.11
C GLU A 125 -5.54 -14.96 16.28
N GLU A 126 -4.45 -14.19 16.32
CA GLU A 126 -4.28 -13.17 17.35
C GLU A 126 -5.29 -12.03 17.20
N ALA A 127 -5.58 -11.60 15.96
CA ALA A 127 -6.61 -10.60 15.71
C ALA A 127 -8.01 -11.09 16.16
N ALA A 128 -8.35 -12.36 15.90
CA ALA A 128 -9.59 -12.94 16.36
C ALA A 128 -9.65 -13.04 17.90
N ARG A 129 -8.55 -13.44 18.55
CA ARG A 129 -8.44 -13.45 20.03
C ARG A 129 -8.58 -12.04 20.62
N ALA A 130 -7.98 -11.04 19.98
CA ALA A 130 -8.14 -9.65 20.39
C ALA A 130 -9.60 -9.21 20.31
N GLY A 131 -10.28 -9.48 19.19
CA GLY A 131 -11.71 -9.19 18.99
C GLY A 131 -12.61 -9.86 20.02
N GLY A 132 -12.38 -11.14 20.35
CA GLY A 132 -13.11 -11.86 21.39
C GLY A 132 -12.92 -11.30 22.82
N ARG A 133 -11.92 -10.44 23.01
CA ARG A 133 -11.65 -9.73 24.28
C ARG A 133 -12.02 -8.24 24.21
N GLY A 134 -12.78 -7.82 23.21
CA GLY A 134 -13.17 -6.43 23.00
C GLY A 134 -12.00 -5.51 22.59
N ARG A 135 -10.89 -6.07 22.13
CA ARG A 135 -9.72 -5.31 21.64
C ARG A 135 -9.73 -5.19 20.11
N ASP A 136 -9.19 -4.10 19.62
CA ASP A 136 -9.04 -3.91 18.19
C ASP A 136 -7.84 -4.70 17.63
N TRP A 137 -7.97 -5.21 16.43
CA TRP A 137 -6.90 -5.88 15.67
C TRP A 137 -5.69 -4.96 15.39
N HIS A 138 -5.87 -3.63 15.41
CA HIS A 138 -4.78 -2.67 15.24
C HIS A 138 -3.65 -2.89 16.25
N GLY A 139 -3.99 -3.18 17.52
CA GLY A 139 -3.00 -3.48 18.54
C GLY A 139 -2.12 -4.70 18.17
N VAL A 140 -2.69 -5.71 17.52
CA VAL A 140 -1.96 -6.89 17.04
C VAL A 140 -0.96 -6.50 15.94
N VAL A 141 -1.38 -5.65 15.01
CA VAL A 141 -0.50 -5.15 13.93
C VAL A 141 0.61 -4.27 14.49
N GLU A 142 0.30 -3.41 15.46
CA GLU A 142 1.31 -2.57 16.12
C GLU A 142 2.33 -3.42 16.90
N ALA A 143 1.92 -4.51 17.54
CA ALA A 143 2.85 -5.44 18.20
C ALA A 143 3.75 -6.20 17.21
N LEU A 144 3.29 -6.38 15.97
CA LEU A 144 4.09 -7.00 14.91
C LEU A 144 5.11 -6.03 14.30
N ARG A 145 4.81 -4.73 14.25
CA ARG A 145 5.59 -3.72 13.54
C ARG A 145 7.10 -3.69 13.90
N PRO A 146 7.52 -3.75 15.17
CA PRO A 146 8.93 -3.80 15.54
C PRO A 146 9.66 -5.05 15.03
N GLU A 147 8.93 -6.15 14.84
CA GLU A 147 9.48 -7.44 14.46
C GLU A 147 9.62 -7.63 12.94
N VAL A 148 8.93 -6.81 12.13
CA VAL A 148 8.80 -7.01 10.68
C VAL A 148 10.14 -7.14 9.98
N GLN A 149 11.12 -6.29 10.29
CA GLN A 149 12.43 -6.35 9.64
C GLN A 149 13.20 -7.63 9.99
N GLY A 150 13.19 -8.00 11.27
CA GLY A 150 13.83 -9.23 11.73
C GLY A 150 13.16 -10.48 11.17
N LEU A 151 11.84 -10.52 11.16
CA LEU A 151 11.06 -11.58 10.53
C LEU A 151 11.37 -11.68 9.03
N TRP A 152 11.40 -10.56 8.32
CA TRP A 152 11.75 -10.54 6.90
C TRP A 152 13.16 -11.09 6.64
N ALA A 153 14.14 -10.67 7.44
CA ALA A 153 15.51 -11.14 7.32
C ALA A 153 15.65 -12.64 7.61
N SER A 154 14.85 -13.18 8.54
CA SER A 154 14.87 -14.60 8.91
C SER A 154 14.10 -15.51 7.92
N LEU A 155 13.24 -14.96 7.06
CA LEU A 155 12.49 -15.74 6.08
C LEU A 155 13.42 -16.35 5.02
N PRO A 156 13.22 -17.63 4.65
CA PRO A 156 13.83 -18.22 3.46
C PRO A 156 13.51 -17.41 2.19
N GLU A 157 14.44 -17.36 1.26
CA GLU A 157 14.27 -16.59 0.02
C GLU A 157 13.00 -17.00 -0.76
N ALA A 158 12.68 -18.27 -0.80
CA ALA A 158 11.47 -18.78 -1.44
C ALA A 158 10.18 -18.19 -0.83
N GLU A 159 10.15 -18.01 0.49
CA GLU A 159 9.00 -17.43 1.18
C GLU A 159 8.94 -15.91 0.98
N ARG A 160 10.08 -15.22 0.92
CA ARG A 160 10.14 -13.78 0.55
C ARG A 160 9.62 -13.56 -0.87
N ARG A 161 10.03 -14.40 -1.84
CA ARG A 161 9.51 -14.35 -3.21
C ARG A 161 8.01 -14.63 -3.28
N ARG A 162 7.52 -15.58 -2.45
CA ARG A 162 6.08 -15.88 -2.34
C ARG A 162 5.30 -14.68 -1.83
N PHE A 163 5.80 -13.99 -0.79
CA PHE A 163 5.20 -12.78 -0.27
C PHE A 163 5.11 -11.70 -1.35
N LEU A 164 6.22 -11.38 -2.01
CA LEU A 164 6.27 -10.36 -3.06
C LEU A 164 5.32 -10.65 -4.21
N ARG A 165 5.12 -11.94 -4.54
CA ARG A 165 4.23 -12.35 -5.64
C ARG A 165 2.75 -12.30 -5.30
N HIS A 166 2.37 -12.64 -4.07
CA HIS A 166 0.98 -12.92 -3.73
C HIS A 166 0.36 -11.99 -2.70
N VAL A 167 1.17 -11.31 -1.92
CA VAL A 167 0.72 -10.49 -0.79
C VAL A 167 0.98 -9.02 -1.03
N GLN A 168 2.15 -8.67 -1.55
CA GLN A 168 2.45 -7.29 -1.85
C GLN A 168 1.47 -6.79 -2.93
N PRO A 169 0.63 -5.78 -2.65
CA PRO A 169 -0.19 -5.14 -3.66
C PRO A 169 0.72 -4.44 -4.67
N TYR A 170 0.36 -4.54 -5.93
CA TYR A 170 1.03 -3.84 -7.02
C TYR A 170 0.51 -2.42 -7.08
#